data_cf3aead764565081864c00206bc43e2d
#
_entry.id   cf3aead764565081864c00206bc43e2d
#
_cell.length_a   1.000
_cell.length_b   1.000
_cell.length_c   1.000
_cell.angle_alpha   90.00
_cell.angle_beta   90.00
_cell.angle_gamma   90.00
#
_symmetry.space_group_name_H-M   'P 1'
#
loop_
_entity.id
_entity.type
_entity.pdbx_description
1 polymer ?
#
loop_
_entity_poly.entity_id
_entity_poly.type
_entity_poly.pdbx_seq_one_letter_code
_entity_poly.pdbx_strand_id
1 'polypeptide(L)'
;NNSFDMLWVSGDDTVVIQPSSMNAESCYIEVLIPSFDREFTLMCHKTAPSQSEFTFHGANLLSAKDSGLVYHSLGVEGSGYVGILNADLFNAQLSALDPDLIILDYSVAELKGRDILGPSTKKNISRSIAKINRVCPNATILLMSAQDMYRGKKENVAVTEEYSMLLQEIASEKGCLLYDWFWASGGRTRILDWRKRMLAGPNLISLTPRGYRLKAEMLGEALL
;
A
#
# COMPACT_ATOMS: atom_id res chain seq x y z
N ASN A 1 -14.32 -31.22 -1.69
CA ASN A 1 -13.19 -30.29 -1.50
C ASN A 1 -12.30 -30.31 -2.73
N ASN A 2 -12.23 -29.19 -3.44
CA ASN A 2 -11.45 -29.10 -4.69
C ASN A 2 -10.07 -28.44 -4.46
N SER A 3 -9.60 -28.43 -3.22
CA SER A 3 -8.40 -27.74 -2.83
C SER A 3 -7.16 -28.60 -2.98
N PHE A 4 -6.10 -27.99 -3.51
CA PHE A 4 -4.80 -28.63 -3.69
C PHE A 4 -4.02 -28.65 -2.37
N ASP A 5 -3.21 -29.67 -2.14
CA ASP A 5 -2.24 -29.63 -1.07
C ASP A 5 -1.04 -28.78 -1.51
N MET A 6 -0.45 -28.06 -0.57
CA MET A 6 0.79 -27.33 -0.81
C MET A 6 1.92 -27.93 0.04
N LEU A 7 3.10 -27.96 -0.55
CA LEU A 7 4.32 -28.34 0.15
C LEU A 7 5.26 -27.14 0.19
N TRP A 8 5.71 -26.80 1.38
CA TRP A 8 6.85 -25.93 1.55
C TRP A 8 8.10 -26.79 1.75
N VAL A 9 9.15 -26.54 0.97
CA VAL A 9 10.41 -27.31 0.99
C VAL A 9 11.58 -26.34 1.09
N SER A 10 12.45 -26.54 2.06
CA SER A 10 13.70 -25.77 2.23
C SER A 10 14.77 -26.67 2.82
N GLY A 11 15.89 -26.86 2.08
CA GLY A 11 16.90 -27.85 2.44
C GLY A 11 16.31 -29.24 2.54
N ASP A 12 16.50 -29.89 3.67
CA ASP A 12 15.96 -31.23 3.98
C ASP A 12 14.56 -31.19 4.61
N ASP A 13 14.06 -30.00 4.93
CA ASP A 13 12.77 -29.82 5.61
C ASP A 13 11.61 -29.72 4.62
N THR A 14 10.52 -30.42 4.95
CA THR A 14 9.27 -30.36 4.18
C THR A 14 8.10 -30.18 5.11
N VAL A 15 7.27 -29.17 4.84
CA VAL A 15 6.02 -28.90 5.57
C VAL A 15 4.85 -29.06 4.62
N VAL A 16 3.89 -29.91 4.99
CA VAL A 16 2.64 -30.07 4.25
C VAL A 16 1.63 -29.04 4.73
N ILE A 17 1.15 -28.22 3.80
CA ILE A 17 0.14 -27.19 4.07
C ILE A 17 -1.20 -27.70 3.55
N GLN A 18 -2.09 -28.09 4.46
CA GLN A 18 -3.38 -28.66 4.09
C GLN A 18 -4.46 -27.57 3.97
N PRO A 19 -5.28 -27.59 2.92
CA PRO A 19 -6.38 -26.64 2.74
C PRO A 19 -7.44 -26.70 3.85
N SER A 20 -7.55 -27.83 4.54
CA SER A 20 -8.47 -27.98 5.69
C SER A 20 -8.13 -27.08 6.87
N SER A 21 -6.90 -26.57 6.93
CA SER A 21 -6.45 -25.59 7.94
C SER A 21 -6.72 -24.13 7.53
N MET A 22 -7.26 -23.89 6.32
CA MET A 22 -7.55 -22.54 5.85
C MET A 22 -8.70 -21.91 6.63
N ASN A 23 -8.45 -20.71 7.13
CA ASN A 23 -9.53 -19.88 7.65
C ASN A 23 -10.43 -19.43 6.49
N ALA A 24 -11.68 -19.92 6.47
CA ALA A 24 -12.62 -19.67 5.37
C ALA A 24 -13.01 -18.18 5.22
N GLU A 25 -12.93 -17.39 6.31
CA GLU A 25 -13.26 -15.96 6.30
C GLU A 25 -12.12 -15.11 5.79
N SER A 26 -10.88 -15.46 6.16
CA SER A 26 -9.68 -14.69 5.82
C SER A 26 -8.94 -15.19 4.56
N CYS A 27 -9.28 -16.38 4.06
CA CYS A 27 -8.71 -16.98 2.86
C CYS A 27 -7.18 -17.13 2.91
N TYR A 28 -6.60 -17.35 4.10
CA TYR A 28 -5.18 -17.63 4.27
C TYR A 28 -4.93 -18.79 5.22
N ILE A 29 -3.74 -19.34 5.16
CA ILE A 29 -3.25 -20.38 6.06
C ILE A 29 -1.99 -19.87 6.72
N GLU A 30 -1.90 -19.96 8.03
CA GLU A 30 -0.70 -19.69 8.80
C GLU A 30 0.00 -21.01 9.12
N VAL A 31 1.29 -21.06 8.84
CA VAL A 31 2.10 -22.26 9.02
C VAL A 31 3.41 -21.89 9.70
N LEU A 32 3.70 -22.57 10.81
CA LEU A 32 5.01 -22.46 11.45
C LEU A 32 6.04 -23.26 10.66
N ILE A 33 7.09 -22.58 10.21
CA ILE A 33 8.21 -23.18 9.48
C ILE A 33 9.35 -23.38 10.47
N PRO A 34 9.80 -24.64 10.68
CA PRO A 34 10.80 -24.96 11.72
C PRO A 34 12.18 -24.42 11.40
N SER A 35 12.54 -24.37 10.12
CA SER A 35 13.81 -23.82 9.66
C SER A 35 13.62 -23.08 8.34
N PHE A 36 14.50 -22.16 8.04
CA PHE A 36 14.47 -21.37 6.83
C PHE A 36 15.88 -21.20 6.27
N ASP A 37 16.13 -21.82 5.13
CA ASP A 37 17.32 -21.59 4.33
C ASP A 37 17.11 -20.38 3.39
N ARG A 38 18.17 -19.96 2.70
CA ARG A 38 18.12 -18.81 1.78
C ARG A 38 17.11 -19.00 0.63
N GLU A 39 16.79 -20.25 0.31
CA GLU A 39 15.88 -20.62 -0.75
C GLU A 39 14.85 -21.62 -0.22
N PHE A 40 13.63 -21.48 -0.68
CA PHE A 40 12.55 -22.44 -0.45
C PHE A 40 11.72 -22.59 -1.71
N THR A 41 11.03 -23.71 -1.81
CA THR A 41 10.10 -24.01 -2.90
C THR A 41 8.71 -24.24 -2.35
N LEU A 42 7.71 -23.53 -2.90
CA LEU A 42 6.31 -23.86 -2.70
C LEU A 42 5.82 -24.70 -3.88
N MET A 43 5.41 -25.94 -3.59
CA MET A 43 4.85 -26.83 -4.58
C MET A 43 3.36 -26.98 -4.35
N CYS A 44 2.58 -26.87 -5.43
CA CYS A 44 1.16 -27.14 -5.45
C CYS A 44 0.95 -28.56 -5.95
N HIS A 45 0.36 -29.41 -5.13
CA HIS A 45 0.20 -30.81 -5.45
C HIS A 45 -1.26 -31.16 -5.72
N LYS A 46 -1.53 -31.68 -6.94
CA LYS A 46 -2.84 -32.17 -7.34
C LYS A 46 -3.06 -33.55 -6.75
N THR A 47 -4.06 -33.69 -5.88
CA THR A 47 -4.39 -34.94 -5.17
C THR A 47 -5.63 -35.63 -5.71
N ALA A 48 -6.42 -34.96 -6.56
CA ALA A 48 -7.62 -35.53 -7.18
C ALA A 48 -7.80 -35.07 -8.64
N PRO A 49 -8.35 -35.91 -9.54
CA PRO A 49 -8.61 -35.56 -10.93
C PRO A 49 -9.53 -34.34 -11.13
N SER A 50 -10.45 -34.12 -10.18
CA SER A 50 -11.41 -33.00 -10.20
C SER A 50 -10.81 -31.63 -9.92
N GLN A 51 -9.56 -31.57 -9.45
CA GLN A 51 -8.85 -30.31 -9.20
C GLN A 51 -8.33 -29.76 -10.52
N SER A 52 -8.90 -28.64 -11.00
CA SER A 52 -8.60 -28.06 -12.31
C SER A 52 -7.90 -26.72 -12.24
N GLU A 53 -8.12 -25.96 -11.17
CA GLU A 53 -7.62 -24.59 -11.02
C GLU A 53 -7.02 -24.39 -9.64
N PHE A 54 -5.91 -23.65 -9.60
CA PHE A 54 -5.27 -23.19 -8.37
C PHE A 54 -4.86 -21.73 -8.52
N THR A 55 -5.29 -20.90 -7.58
CA THR A 55 -4.92 -19.49 -7.55
C THR A 55 -4.08 -19.22 -6.31
N PHE A 56 -2.84 -18.79 -6.52
CA PHE A 56 -1.93 -18.37 -5.46
C PHE A 56 -1.86 -16.86 -5.41
N HIS A 57 -2.30 -16.26 -4.30
CA HIS A 57 -2.33 -14.81 -4.11
C HIS A 57 -1.03 -14.24 -3.54
N GLY A 58 -0.17 -15.08 -2.99
CA GLY A 58 1.10 -14.70 -2.39
C GLY A 58 1.35 -15.38 -1.05
N ALA A 59 2.51 -15.09 -0.47
CA ALA A 59 2.88 -15.55 0.86
C ALA A 59 3.66 -14.44 1.59
N ASN A 60 3.46 -14.35 2.91
CA ASN A 60 4.27 -13.54 3.80
C ASN A 60 5.16 -14.46 4.63
N LEU A 61 6.43 -14.09 4.75
CA LEU A 61 7.36 -14.73 5.68
C LEU A 61 7.61 -13.76 6.83
N LEU A 62 7.13 -14.14 8.00
CA LEU A 62 7.29 -13.33 9.20
C LEU A 62 8.26 -14.01 10.15
N SER A 63 9.03 -13.21 10.87
CA SER A 63 9.87 -13.73 11.96
C SER A 63 8.97 -14.13 13.13
N ALA A 64 9.26 -15.25 13.76
CA ALA A 64 8.61 -15.64 15.02
C ALA A 64 9.04 -14.78 16.22
N LYS A 65 9.89 -13.74 16.01
CA LYS A 65 10.26 -12.79 17.05
C LYS A 65 9.18 -11.74 17.22
N ASP A 66 8.79 -11.48 18.46
CA ASP A 66 7.74 -10.53 18.83
C ASP A 66 8.18 -9.04 18.74
N SER A 67 9.32 -8.74 18.14
CA SER A 67 9.85 -7.39 18.06
C SER A 67 10.44 -7.08 16.70
N GLY A 68 10.24 -5.84 16.24
CA GLY A 68 10.75 -5.36 14.96
C GLY A 68 9.70 -4.57 14.19
N LEU A 69 10.06 -4.22 12.96
CA LEU A 69 9.20 -3.55 12.00
C LEU A 69 8.99 -4.45 10.78
N VAL A 70 7.73 -4.69 10.42
CA VAL A 70 7.37 -5.34 9.16
C VAL A 70 6.80 -4.27 8.24
N TYR A 71 7.35 -4.15 7.04
CA TYR A 71 6.90 -3.20 6.03
C TYR A 71 6.37 -3.91 4.79
N HIS A 72 5.12 -3.60 4.45
CA HIS A 72 4.47 -4.09 3.23
C HIS A 72 4.29 -2.95 2.23
N SER A 73 4.81 -3.10 1.02
CA SER A 73 4.57 -2.18 -0.09
C SER A 73 3.50 -2.76 -1.00
N LEU A 74 2.26 -2.29 -0.86
CA LEU A 74 1.07 -2.81 -1.55
C LEU A 74 0.60 -1.88 -2.69
N GLY A 75 1.42 -0.90 -3.06
CA GLY A 75 1.08 0.07 -4.10
C GLY A 75 0.99 -0.57 -5.48
N VAL A 76 -0.10 -0.28 -6.20
CA VAL A 76 -0.26 -0.60 -7.62
C VAL A 76 -0.19 0.70 -8.41
N GLU A 77 0.69 0.77 -9.41
CA GLU A 77 0.88 1.98 -10.21
C GLU A 77 -0.43 2.42 -10.87
N GLY A 78 -0.75 3.71 -10.72
CA GLY A 78 -1.99 4.29 -11.26
C GLY A 78 -3.26 3.97 -10.47
N SER A 79 -3.18 3.17 -9.42
CA SER A 79 -4.30 2.94 -8.52
C SER A 79 -4.50 4.15 -7.60
N GLY A 80 -5.77 4.50 -7.39
CA GLY A 80 -6.19 5.50 -6.42
C GLY A 80 -7.14 4.88 -5.37
N TYR A 81 -7.83 5.72 -4.62
CA TYR A 81 -8.79 5.27 -3.61
C TYR A 81 -9.91 4.39 -4.17
N VAL A 82 -10.31 4.60 -5.43
CA VAL A 82 -11.30 3.74 -6.09
C VAL A 82 -10.80 2.30 -6.24
N GLY A 83 -9.49 2.09 -6.36
CA GLY A 83 -8.88 0.77 -6.39
C GLY A 83 -9.18 -0.02 -5.11
N ILE A 84 -9.05 0.62 -3.94
CA ILE A 84 -9.42 0.03 -2.65
C ILE A 84 -10.90 -0.39 -2.64
N LEU A 85 -11.78 0.46 -3.16
CA LEU A 85 -13.22 0.20 -3.13
C LEU A 85 -13.62 -0.98 -4.00
N ASN A 86 -12.94 -1.18 -5.13
CA ASN A 86 -13.29 -2.17 -6.15
C ASN A 86 -12.51 -3.49 -6.03
N ALA A 87 -11.53 -3.58 -5.12
CA ALA A 87 -10.77 -4.81 -4.94
C ALA A 87 -11.57 -5.82 -4.08
N ASP A 88 -11.94 -6.96 -4.68
CA ASP A 88 -12.81 -7.98 -4.06
C ASP A 88 -12.14 -8.63 -2.83
N LEU A 89 -10.85 -8.96 -2.93
CA LEU A 89 -10.12 -9.61 -1.86
C LEU A 89 -9.47 -8.65 -0.86
N PHE A 90 -9.66 -7.34 -1.03
CA PHE A 90 -9.01 -6.32 -0.19
C PHE A 90 -9.25 -6.56 1.31
N ASN A 91 -10.48 -6.85 1.70
CA ASN A 91 -10.82 -7.04 3.10
C ASN A 91 -10.10 -8.26 3.69
N ALA A 92 -10.16 -9.40 3.02
CA ALA A 92 -9.53 -10.64 3.47
C ALA A 92 -8.00 -10.50 3.56
N GLN A 93 -7.39 -9.92 2.52
CA GLN A 93 -5.94 -9.74 2.47
C GLN A 93 -5.44 -8.73 3.50
N LEU A 94 -6.15 -7.61 3.69
CA LEU A 94 -5.77 -6.61 4.68
C LEU A 94 -5.92 -7.15 6.10
N SER A 95 -7.01 -7.89 6.38
CA SER A 95 -7.22 -8.54 7.68
C SER A 95 -6.11 -9.55 8.00
N ALA A 96 -5.62 -10.28 7.00
CA ALA A 96 -4.51 -11.23 7.18
C ALA A 96 -3.16 -10.55 7.50
N LEU A 97 -2.98 -9.30 7.11
CA LEU A 97 -1.78 -8.52 7.43
C LEU A 97 -1.82 -7.91 8.81
N ASP A 98 -3.01 -7.65 9.34
CA ASP A 98 -3.27 -7.02 10.65
C ASP A 98 -2.31 -5.84 10.97
N PRO A 99 -2.29 -4.79 10.14
CA PRO A 99 -1.31 -3.71 10.27
C PRO A 99 -1.64 -2.76 11.41
N ASP A 100 -0.60 -2.26 12.12
CA ASP A 100 -0.73 -1.18 13.10
C ASP A 100 -0.85 0.20 12.45
N LEU A 101 -0.19 0.39 11.29
CA LEU A 101 -0.17 1.65 10.55
C LEU A 101 -0.40 1.40 9.07
N ILE A 102 -1.33 2.15 8.48
CA ILE A 102 -1.64 2.13 7.04
C ILE A 102 -1.38 3.51 6.45
N ILE A 103 -0.40 3.61 5.55
CA ILE A 103 -0.04 4.85 4.87
C ILE A 103 -0.71 4.87 3.48
N LEU A 104 -1.57 5.87 3.23
CA LEU A 104 -2.28 6.06 1.97
C LEU A 104 -1.62 7.18 1.15
N ASP A 105 -0.68 6.81 0.26
CA ASP A 105 0.04 7.73 -0.64
C ASP A 105 -0.47 7.60 -2.08
N TYR A 106 -1.74 7.98 -2.32
CA TYR A 106 -2.39 7.93 -3.64
C TYR A 106 -2.43 9.27 -4.38
N SER A 107 -1.94 10.33 -3.77
CA SER A 107 -2.17 11.71 -4.22
C SER A 107 -1.69 11.98 -5.64
N VAL A 108 -0.50 11.47 -6.02
CA VAL A 108 0.00 11.63 -7.40
C VAL A 108 -0.90 10.92 -8.42
N ALA A 109 -1.40 9.73 -8.11
CA ALA A 109 -2.31 8.98 -8.98
C ALA A 109 -3.67 9.67 -9.11
N GLU A 110 -4.19 10.23 -8.01
CA GLU A 110 -5.46 10.96 -8.00
C GLU A 110 -5.41 12.28 -8.79
N LEU A 111 -4.26 12.94 -8.82
CA LEU A 111 -4.10 14.28 -9.41
C LEU A 111 -3.52 14.26 -10.82
N LYS A 112 -2.91 13.16 -11.26
CA LYS A 112 -2.29 13.05 -12.58
C LYS A 112 -3.30 13.35 -13.69
N GLY A 113 -3.06 14.42 -14.45
CA GLY A 113 -3.91 14.81 -15.57
C GLY A 113 -5.19 15.56 -15.18
N ARG A 114 -5.36 15.99 -13.93
CA ARG A 114 -6.55 16.75 -13.49
C ARG A 114 -6.22 18.23 -13.29
N ASP A 115 -7.20 19.08 -13.60
CA ASP A 115 -7.15 20.53 -13.36
C ASP A 115 -8.00 20.93 -12.15
N ILE A 116 -8.99 20.10 -11.82
CA ILE A 116 -9.93 20.32 -10.71
C ILE A 116 -10.13 19.02 -9.95
N LEU A 117 -10.48 19.13 -8.69
CA LEU A 117 -10.92 17.97 -7.91
C LEU A 117 -12.25 17.46 -8.45
N GLY A 118 -12.33 16.16 -8.69
CA GLY A 118 -13.58 15.53 -9.08
C GLY A 118 -14.63 15.60 -7.95
N PRO A 119 -15.94 15.71 -8.27
CA PRO A 119 -17.00 15.84 -7.27
C PRO A 119 -17.09 14.63 -6.33
N SER A 120 -16.58 13.49 -6.73
CA SER A 120 -16.55 12.26 -5.93
C SER A 120 -15.26 12.05 -5.11
N THR A 121 -14.27 12.92 -5.24
CA THR A 121 -12.94 12.73 -4.62
C THR A 121 -13.06 12.57 -3.10
N LYS A 122 -13.66 13.53 -2.40
CA LYS A 122 -13.87 13.46 -0.94
C LYS A 122 -14.64 12.20 -0.52
N LYS A 123 -15.70 11.85 -1.28
CA LYS A 123 -16.54 10.69 -1.02
C LYS A 123 -15.75 9.38 -1.17
N ASN A 124 -14.93 9.26 -2.21
CA ASN A 124 -14.14 8.05 -2.44
C ASN A 124 -13.06 7.85 -1.37
N ILE A 125 -12.35 8.91 -0.99
CA ILE A 125 -11.38 8.87 0.11
C ILE A 125 -12.07 8.43 1.41
N SER A 126 -13.18 9.10 1.78
CA SER A 126 -13.92 8.80 3.00
C SER A 126 -14.47 7.36 3.04
N ARG A 127 -14.94 6.83 1.90
CA ARG A 127 -15.41 5.45 1.78
C ARG A 127 -14.25 4.44 1.90
N SER A 128 -13.09 4.75 1.34
CA SER A 128 -11.91 3.89 1.46
C SER A 128 -11.43 3.82 2.91
N ILE A 129 -11.37 4.94 3.60
CA ILE A 129 -11.07 4.99 5.04
C ILE A 129 -12.08 4.16 5.83
N ALA A 130 -13.39 4.33 5.57
CA ALA A 130 -14.42 3.56 6.25
C ALA A 130 -14.33 2.04 5.95
N LYS A 131 -13.91 1.65 4.73
CA LYS A 131 -13.67 0.24 4.38
C LYS A 131 -12.49 -0.32 5.15
N ILE A 132 -11.39 0.43 5.27
CA ILE A 132 -10.20 0.05 6.05
C ILE A 132 -10.53 -0.08 7.53
N ASN A 133 -11.15 0.93 8.13
CA ASN A 133 -11.50 0.92 9.57
C ASN A 133 -12.45 -0.24 9.95
N ARG A 134 -13.27 -0.72 9.03
CA ARG A 134 -14.13 -1.88 9.27
C ARG A 134 -13.32 -3.17 9.39
N VAL A 135 -12.23 -3.27 8.64
CA VAL A 135 -11.38 -4.47 8.57
C VAL A 135 -10.31 -4.45 9.64
N CYS A 136 -9.67 -3.30 9.83
CA CYS A 136 -8.59 -3.08 10.79
C CYS A 136 -8.94 -1.89 11.71
N PRO A 137 -9.87 -2.08 12.67
CA PRO A 137 -10.37 -0.99 13.51
C PRO A 137 -9.31 -0.37 14.44
N ASN A 138 -8.24 -1.10 14.72
CA ASN A 138 -7.14 -0.67 15.58
C ASN A 138 -5.99 -0.01 14.80
N ALA A 139 -5.97 -0.12 13.47
CA ALA A 139 -4.92 0.44 12.66
C ALA A 139 -5.01 1.98 12.60
N THR A 140 -3.88 2.63 12.76
CA THR A 140 -3.78 4.06 12.50
C THR A 140 -3.69 4.32 11.00
N ILE A 141 -4.50 5.24 10.47
CA ILE A 141 -4.44 5.62 9.07
C ILE A 141 -3.70 6.95 8.93
N LEU A 142 -2.66 6.98 8.09
CA LEU A 142 -1.92 8.18 7.71
C LEU A 142 -2.21 8.52 6.25
N LEU A 143 -2.80 9.67 6.01
CA LEU A 143 -2.98 10.24 4.68
C LEU A 143 -1.73 11.00 4.26
N MET A 144 -1.33 10.90 2.99
CA MET A 144 -0.22 11.68 2.44
C MET A 144 -0.67 12.53 1.27
N SER A 145 -0.31 13.82 1.26
CA SER A 145 -0.50 14.69 0.10
C SER A 145 0.61 14.49 -0.94
N ALA A 146 0.39 14.99 -2.17
CA ALA A 146 1.41 14.96 -3.23
C ALA A 146 2.39 16.12 -3.06
N GLN A 147 3.60 15.98 -3.62
CA GLN A 147 4.46 17.13 -3.91
C GLN A 147 3.82 18.02 -4.98
N ASP A 148 4.31 19.26 -5.05
CA ASP A 148 4.02 20.13 -6.20
C ASP A 148 4.33 19.44 -7.53
N MET A 149 3.53 19.69 -8.57
CA MET A 149 3.65 19.03 -9.85
C MET A 149 3.45 20.02 -11.01
N TYR A 150 4.02 19.68 -12.18
CA TYR A 150 3.83 20.42 -13.43
C TYR A 150 3.35 19.52 -14.55
N ARG A 151 2.35 19.99 -15.30
CA ARG A 151 1.88 19.35 -16.52
C ARG A 151 2.71 19.82 -17.71
N GLY A 152 3.16 18.87 -18.54
CA GLY A 152 3.94 19.17 -19.73
C GLY A 152 5.19 20.02 -19.46
N LYS A 153 5.66 20.08 -18.20
CA LYS A 153 6.80 20.89 -17.73
C LYS A 153 6.58 22.41 -17.80
N LYS A 154 5.38 22.86 -18.10
CA LYS A 154 5.07 24.28 -18.33
C LYS A 154 4.04 24.84 -17.36
N GLU A 155 3.06 24.03 -16.97
CA GLU A 155 1.92 24.45 -16.21
C GLU A 155 1.91 23.82 -14.82
N ASN A 156 1.84 24.65 -13.78
CA ASN A 156 1.71 24.18 -12.41
C ASN A 156 0.33 23.53 -12.18
N VAL A 157 0.31 22.37 -11.55
CA VAL A 157 -0.92 21.66 -11.20
C VAL A 157 -1.49 22.25 -9.91
N ALA A 158 -2.17 23.39 -10.01
CA ALA A 158 -2.68 24.16 -8.87
C ALA A 158 -3.60 23.32 -7.95
N VAL A 159 -4.35 22.37 -8.50
CA VAL A 159 -5.22 21.45 -7.76
C VAL A 159 -4.48 20.61 -6.72
N THR A 160 -3.15 20.53 -6.75
CA THR A 160 -2.35 19.83 -5.74
C THR A 160 -2.48 20.48 -4.36
N GLU A 161 -2.51 21.80 -4.30
CA GLU A 161 -2.71 22.56 -3.05
C GLU A 161 -4.14 22.39 -2.53
N GLU A 162 -5.15 22.46 -3.41
CA GLU A 162 -6.54 22.21 -3.04
C GLU A 162 -6.73 20.78 -2.49
N TYR A 163 -6.03 19.82 -3.07
CA TYR A 163 -6.08 18.44 -2.60
C TYR A 163 -5.43 18.26 -1.24
N SER A 164 -4.32 18.98 -0.97
CA SER A 164 -3.71 19.01 0.37
C SER A 164 -4.68 19.52 1.41
N MET A 165 -5.37 20.62 1.14
CA MET A 165 -6.42 21.17 2.03
C MET A 165 -7.60 20.20 2.22
N LEU A 166 -8.03 19.53 1.16
CA LEU A 166 -9.07 18.49 1.23
C LEU A 166 -8.64 17.31 2.12
N LEU A 167 -7.39 16.86 2.02
CA LEU A 167 -6.88 15.78 2.88
C LEU A 167 -6.83 16.22 4.35
N GLN A 168 -6.49 17.48 4.64
CA GLN A 168 -6.50 18.02 5.99
C GLN A 168 -7.91 18.00 6.59
N GLU A 169 -8.92 18.42 5.80
CA GLU A 169 -10.33 18.34 6.18
C GLU A 169 -10.75 16.90 6.49
N ILE A 170 -10.45 15.95 5.57
CA ILE A 170 -10.80 14.55 5.74
C ILE A 170 -10.09 13.94 6.95
N ALA A 171 -8.80 14.21 7.13
CA ALA A 171 -8.04 13.71 8.27
C ALA A 171 -8.68 14.13 9.59
N SER A 172 -9.05 15.42 9.72
CA SER A 172 -9.76 15.95 10.87
C SER A 172 -11.13 15.28 11.07
N GLU A 173 -11.93 15.12 10.01
CA GLU A 173 -13.27 14.52 10.07
C GLU A 173 -13.23 13.02 10.42
N LYS A 174 -12.20 12.30 10.01
CA LYS A 174 -12.11 10.83 10.13
C LYS A 174 -11.16 10.36 11.23
N GLY A 175 -10.50 11.26 11.93
CA GLY A 175 -9.52 10.91 12.95
C GLY A 175 -8.27 10.24 12.39
N CYS A 176 -7.87 10.59 11.16
CA CYS A 176 -6.66 10.10 10.53
C CYS A 176 -5.48 11.04 10.81
N LEU A 177 -4.27 10.50 10.78
CA LEU A 177 -3.08 11.32 10.70
C LEU A 177 -2.93 11.90 9.29
N LEU A 178 -2.24 13.03 9.17
CA LEU A 178 -1.87 13.63 7.89
C LEU A 178 -0.39 13.94 7.88
N TYR A 179 0.31 13.43 6.87
CA TYR A 179 1.63 13.92 6.48
C TYR A 179 1.48 14.78 5.24
N ASP A 180 1.45 16.11 5.44
CA ASP A 180 1.26 17.06 4.36
C ASP A 180 2.55 17.28 3.58
N TRP A 181 2.81 16.36 2.66
CA TRP A 181 4.01 16.36 1.82
C TRP A 181 4.07 17.56 0.88
N PHE A 182 2.93 18.15 0.50
CA PHE A 182 2.91 19.38 -0.31
C PHE A 182 3.67 20.51 0.39
N TRP A 183 3.30 20.80 1.63
CA TRP A 183 3.95 21.86 2.39
C TRP A 183 5.32 21.44 2.94
N ALA A 184 5.51 20.21 3.35
CA ALA A 184 6.81 19.69 3.80
C ALA A 184 7.87 19.74 2.70
N SER A 185 7.49 19.51 1.44
CA SER A 185 8.38 19.63 0.28
C SER A 185 8.61 21.06 -0.19
N GLY A 186 7.92 22.06 0.39
CA GLY A 186 8.09 23.49 0.15
C GLY A 186 6.96 24.16 -0.62
N GLY A 187 5.85 23.46 -0.92
CA GLY A 187 4.66 24.03 -1.54
C GLY A 187 4.82 24.32 -3.03
N ARG A 188 4.00 25.26 -3.51
CA ARG A 188 3.89 25.63 -4.92
C ARG A 188 5.21 26.05 -5.52
N THR A 189 5.49 25.61 -6.75
CA THR A 189 6.69 25.82 -7.58
C THR A 189 7.97 25.15 -7.09
N ARG A 190 7.96 24.50 -5.92
CA ARG A 190 9.18 23.91 -5.33
C ARG A 190 9.71 22.68 -6.07
N ILE A 191 8.89 21.97 -6.82
CA ILE A 191 9.38 20.87 -7.67
C ILE A 191 10.47 21.32 -8.66
N LEU A 192 10.45 22.60 -9.07
CA LEU A 192 11.49 23.18 -9.96
C LEU A 192 12.85 23.24 -9.26
N ASP A 193 12.89 23.61 -8.00
CA ASP A 193 14.12 23.62 -7.21
C ASP A 193 14.58 22.19 -6.88
N TRP A 194 13.65 21.30 -6.61
CA TRP A 194 13.94 19.88 -6.46
C TRP A 194 14.54 19.30 -7.74
N ARG A 195 14.04 19.72 -8.90
CA ARG A 195 14.61 19.33 -10.20
C ARG A 195 16.06 19.82 -10.38
N LYS A 196 16.36 21.07 -10.04
CA LYS A 196 17.73 21.64 -10.10
C LYS A 196 18.69 20.85 -9.19
N ARG A 197 18.20 20.35 -8.06
CA ARG A 197 18.97 19.55 -7.09
C ARG A 197 18.96 18.05 -7.40
N MET A 198 18.45 17.63 -8.55
CA MET A 198 18.30 16.23 -8.96
C MET A 198 17.46 15.38 -8.01
N LEU A 199 16.52 15.97 -7.28
CA LEU A 199 15.57 15.30 -6.39
C LEU A 199 14.26 15.00 -7.12
N ALA A 200 13.89 15.76 -8.15
CA ALA A 200 12.73 15.51 -8.99
C ALA A 200 13.11 15.04 -10.39
N GLY A 201 12.29 14.20 -10.98
CA GLY A 201 12.45 13.70 -12.33
C GLY A 201 12.26 14.78 -13.40
N PRO A 202 12.66 14.52 -14.65
CA PRO A 202 12.53 15.48 -15.75
C PRO A 202 11.08 15.73 -16.16
N ASN A 203 10.14 14.91 -15.72
CA ASN A 203 8.70 15.09 -15.95
C ASN A 203 8.06 16.11 -14.99
N LEU A 204 8.77 16.54 -13.95
CA LEU A 204 8.27 17.42 -12.89
C LEU A 204 6.99 16.89 -12.18
N ILE A 205 6.88 15.58 -12.09
CA ILE A 205 5.80 14.86 -11.40
C ILE A 205 6.41 13.88 -10.40
N SER A 206 7.28 13.01 -10.89
CA SER A 206 7.92 11.96 -10.08
C SER A 206 9.19 12.47 -9.43
N LEU A 207 9.52 11.92 -8.28
CA LEU A 207 10.82 12.13 -7.65
C LEU A 207 11.87 11.20 -8.29
N THR A 208 13.14 11.52 -8.12
CA THR A 208 14.26 10.60 -8.39
C THR A 208 14.41 9.62 -7.21
N PRO A 209 15.20 8.54 -7.35
CA PRO A 209 15.52 7.67 -6.20
C PRO A 209 16.08 8.45 -5.00
N ARG A 210 16.89 9.49 -5.25
CA ARG A 210 17.39 10.38 -4.20
C ARG A 210 16.29 11.22 -3.57
N GLY A 211 15.33 11.70 -4.37
CA GLY A 211 14.19 12.46 -3.88
C GLY A 211 13.23 11.60 -3.06
N TYR A 212 12.99 10.36 -3.48
CA TYR A 212 12.17 9.41 -2.69
C TYR A 212 12.85 9.03 -1.38
N ARG A 213 14.19 8.88 -1.37
CA ARG A 213 14.93 8.64 -0.13
C ARG A 213 14.74 9.80 0.86
N LEU A 214 14.92 11.05 0.39
CA LEU A 214 14.71 12.23 1.24
C LEU A 214 13.27 12.30 1.76
N LYS A 215 12.26 12.01 0.90
CA LYS A 215 10.84 11.93 1.34
C LYS A 215 10.66 10.89 2.44
N ALA A 216 11.28 9.72 2.31
CA ALA A 216 11.20 8.65 3.29
C ALA A 216 11.90 9.01 4.61
N GLU A 217 13.07 9.65 4.56
CA GLU A 217 13.79 10.14 5.72
C GLU A 217 12.96 11.18 6.49
N MET A 218 12.41 12.17 5.80
CA MET A 218 11.55 13.20 6.40
C MET A 218 10.25 12.61 6.99
N LEU A 219 9.65 11.61 6.35
CA LEU A 219 8.49 10.91 6.91
C LEU A 219 8.88 10.11 8.15
N GLY A 220 10.01 9.40 8.11
CA GLY A 220 10.52 8.63 9.24
C GLY A 220 10.78 9.52 10.48
N GLU A 221 11.39 10.69 10.29
CA GLU A 221 11.59 11.67 11.35
C GLU A 221 10.29 12.23 11.93
N ALA A 222 9.24 12.31 11.11
CA ALA A 222 7.93 12.78 11.57
C ALA A 222 7.11 11.70 12.32
N LEU A 223 7.48 10.42 12.19
CA LEU A 223 6.83 9.30 12.87
C LEU A 223 7.51 8.90 14.18
N LEU A 224 8.75 9.34 14.41
CA LEU A 224 9.54 9.10 15.63
C LEU A 224 9.37 10.22 16.64
#